data_7776a1046a565f420b1734f19d074374
#
_entry.id   7776a1046a565f420b1734f19d074374
#
_cell.length_a   1.000
_cell.length_b   1.000
_cell.length_c   1.000
_cell.angle_alpha   90.00
_cell.angle_beta   90.00
_cell.angle_gamma   90.00
#
_symmetry.space_group_name_H-M   'P 1'
#
loop_
_entity.id
_entity.type
_entity.pdbx_description
1 polymer ?
#
loop_
_entity_poly.entity_id
_entity_poly.type
_entity_poly.pdbx_seq_one_letter_code
_entity_poly.pdbx_strand_id
1 'polypeptide(L)'
;MNEKKKRLLEILKDKSFRYRPDPPFKLASGKESPYYVDCKPTTNNAEGMNLVGEIIFDMIKDLDVTALGGLTMGADPIAHATSMISFQKGKPIHSFCVRKKPKDHGTAKAHRVEGDIHPGDKVVVIEDVITTGGSTMQALDAAEAFGLNIIKVVALLDREEGGRQNIEKRVAAVETLYTLSQFT
;
A
#
# COMPACT_ATOMS: atom_id res chain seq x y z
N MET A 1 4.63 -20.55 1.32
CA MET A 1 3.64 -19.57 0.80
C MET A 1 2.29 -20.28 0.74
N ASN A 2 1.24 -19.71 1.34
CA ASN A 2 -0.10 -20.33 1.32
C ASN A 2 -0.78 -20.20 -0.06
N GLU A 3 -1.87 -20.94 -0.29
CA GLU A 3 -2.60 -20.99 -1.57
C GLU A 3 -3.04 -19.61 -2.06
N LYS A 4 -3.57 -18.75 -1.17
CA LYS A 4 -4.01 -17.39 -1.52
C LYS A 4 -2.84 -16.52 -2.02
N LYS A 5 -1.68 -16.59 -1.33
CA LYS A 5 -0.48 -15.86 -1.77
C LYS A 5 0.05 -16.39 -3.10
N LYS A 6 -0.01 -17.70 -3.36
CA LYS A 6 0.38 -18.25 -4.66
C LYS A 6 -0.53 -17.73 -5.77
N ARG A 7 -1.84 -17.80 -5.56
CA ARG A 7 -2.83 -17.36 -6.53
C ARG A 7 -2.70 -15.86 -6.84
N LEU A 8 -2.52 -15.02 -5.80
CA LEU A 8 -2.32 -13.59 -5.99
C LEU A 8 -1.04 -13.29 -6.78
N LEU A 9 0.06 -14.02 -6.54
CA LEU A 9 1.30 -13.86 -7.30
C LEU A 9 1.11 -14.17 -8.80
N GLU A 10 0.33 -15.22 -9.13
CA GLU A 10 -0.01 -15.55 -10.52
C GLU A 10 -0.78 -14.40 -11.18
N ILE A 11 -1.78 -13.83 -10.51
CA ILE A 11 -2.55 -12.70 -11.02
C ILE A 11 -1.66 -11.46 -11.20
N LEU A 12 -0.77 -11.19 -10.25
CA LEU A 12 0.19 -10.09 -10.36
C LEU A 12 1.15 -10.27 -11.54
N LYS A 13 1.65 -11.49 -11.76
CA LYS A 13 2.51 -11.81 -12.92
C LYS A 13 1.79 -11.60 -14.24
N ASP A 14 0.53 -12.02 -14.33
CA ASP A 14 -0.27 -11.88 -15.54
C ASP A 14 -0.67 -10.42 -15.83
N LYS A 15 -1.20 -9.72 -14.81
CA LYS A 15 -1.84 -8.41 -15.02
C LYS A 15 -0.94 -7.21 -14.77
N SER A 16 0.00 -7.33 -13.85
CA SER A 16 0.72 -6.20 -13.26
C SER A 16 2.21 -6.15 -13.59
N PHE A 17 2.81 -7.27 -13.99
CA PHE A 17 4.23 -7.37 -14.30
C PHE A 17 4.47 -7.33 -15.80
N ARG A 18 5.49 -6.59 -16.23
CA ARG A 18 5.93 -6.54 -17.63
C ARG A 18 7.44 -6.64 -17.69
N TYR A 19 7.93 -7.47 -18.60
CA TYR A 19 9.35 -7.59 -18.92
C TYR A 19 9.60 -7.11 -20.34
N ARG A 20 10.50 -6.16 -20.52
CA ARG A 20 10.93 -5.63 -21.81
C ARG A 20 12.37 -5.14 -21.69
N PRO A 21 13.35 -5.94 -22.16
CA PRO A 21 14.76 -5.58 -22.04
C PRO A 21 15.20 -4.51 -23.04
N ASP A 22 14.55 -4.42 -24.22
CA ASP A 22 14.92 -3.51 -25.32
C ASP A 22 13.66 -2.99 -26.06
N PRO A 23 13.41 -1.64 -26.08
CA PRO A 23 13.97 -0.66 -25.17
C PRO A 23 13.42 -0.84 -23.74
N PRO A 24 14.22 -0.59 -22.70
CA PRO A 24 13.78 -0.70 -21.31
C PRO A 24 12.70 0.32 -20.98
N PHE A 25 12.01 0.12 -19.84
CA PHE A 25 11.03 1.08 -19.32
C PHE A 25 11.74 2.24 -18.62
N LYS A 26 11.29 3.47 -18.90
CA LYS A 26 11.68 4.64 -18.09
C LYS A 26 10.78 4.71 -16.86
N LEU A 27 11.37 4.64 -15.68
CA LEU A 27 10.66 4.72 -14.41
C LEU A 27 10.42 6.19 -14.01
N ALA A 28 9.49 6.42 -13.08
CA ALA A 28 9.24 7.76 -12.53
C ALA A 28 10.47 8.39 -11.84
N SER A 29 11.41 7.58 -11.38
CA SER A 29 12.71 8.00 -10.84
C SER A 29 13.70 8.49 -11.90
N GLY A 30 13.37 8.39 -13.20
CA GLY A 30 14.26 8.66 -14.33
C GLY A 30 15.20 7.49 -14.69
N LYS A 31 15.24 6.43 -13.90
CA LYS A 31 16.05 5.23 -14.19
C LYS A 31 15.40 4.37 -15.27
N GLU A 32 16.21 3.65 -16.01
CA GLU A 32 15.76 2.62 -16.93
C GLU A 32 15.75 1.25 -16.22
N SER A 33 14.72 0.44 -16.54
CA SER A 33 14.59 -0.92 -16.01
C SER A 33 13.95 -1.83 -17.05
N PRO A 34 14.42 -3.08 -17.22
CA PRO A 34 13.73 -4.05 -18.05
C PRO A 34 12.39 -4.51 -17.46
N TYR A 35 12.12 -4.15 -16.18
CA TYR A 35 10.92 -4.55 -15.46
C TYR A 35 10.05 -3.34 -15.15
N TYR A 36 8.75 -3.50 -15.39
CA TYR A 36 7.73 -2.54 -14.99
C TYR A 36 6.64 -3.23 -14.18
N VAL A 37 6.27 -2.64 -13.06
CA VAL A 37 5.19 -3.16 -12.21
C VAL A 37 4.18 -2.05 -11.94
N ASP A 38 2.92 -2.33 -12.25
CA ASP A 38 1.77 -1.52 -11.85
C ASP A 38 0.74 -2.45 -11.20
N CYS A 39 0.56 -2.32 -9.89
CA CYS A 39 -0.34 -3.20 -9.15
C CYS A 39 -1.83 -2.90 -9.41
N LYS A 40 -2.18 -1.74 -9.94
CA LYS A 40 -3.58 -1.32 -10.13
C LYS A 40 -4.42 -2.28 -10.98
N PRO A 41 -3.93 -2.88 -12.10
CA PRO A 41 -4.70 -3.89 -12.82
C PRO A 41 -5.07 -5.12 -11.98
N THR A 42 -4.26 -5.47 -10.98
CA THR A 42 -4.55 -6.56 -10.04
C THR A 42 -5.42 -6.09 -8.88
N THR A 43 -5.09 -4.96 -8.25
CA THR A 43 -5.82 -4.48 -7.06
C THR A 43 -7.23 -3.97 -7.39
N ASN A 44 -7.52 -3.67 -8.66
CA ASN A 44 -8.87 -3.36 -9.16
C ASN A 44 -9.54 -4.54 -9.90
N ASN A 45 -8.89 -5.71 -9.98
CA ASN A 45 -9.52 -6.93 -10.45
C ASN A 45 -10.30 -7.57 -9.29
N ALA A 46 -11.51 -8.06 -9.52
CA ALA A 46 -12.39 -8.57 -8.46
C ALA A 46 -11.75 -9.68 -7.63
N GLU A 47 -11.12 -10.68 -8.28
CA GLU A 47 -10.41 -11.77 -7.59
C GLU A 47 -9.15 -11.25 -6.88
N GLY A 48 -8.35 -10.42 -7.58
CA GLY A 48 -7.13 -9.83 -7.03
C GLY A 48 -7.42 -8.95 -5.80
N MET A 49 -8.44 -8.09 -5.89
CA MET A 49 -8.90 -7.23 -4.80
C MET A 49 -9.31 -8.04 -3.57
N ASN A 50 -10.11 -9.10 -3.76
CA ASN A 50 -10.52 -9.97 -2.65
C ASN A 50 -9.33 -10.65 -1.98
N LEU A 51 -8.43 -11.24 -2.78
CA LEU A 51 -7.23 -11.90 -2.26
C LEU A 51 -6.31 -10.93 -1.50
N VAL A 52 -6.10 -9.72 -2.03
CA VAL A 52 -5.31 -8.68 -1.36
C VAL A 52 -5.95 -8.32 -0.02
N GLY A 53 -7.25 -8.06 0.00
CA GLY A 53 -7.97 -7.72 1.23
C GLY A 53 -7.85 -8.82 2.31
N GLU A 54 -8.05 -10.09 1.92
CA GLU A 54 -7.92 -11.22 2.85
C GLU A 54 -6.49 -11.39 3.39
N ILE A 55 -5.48 -11.29 2.52
CA ILE A 55 -4.08 -11.48 2.92
C ILE A 55 -3.61 -10.35 3.83
N ILE A 56 -3.91 -9.10 3.47
CA ILE A 56 -3.53 -7.93 4.28
C ILE A 56 -4.27 -7.97 5.62
N PHE A 57 -5.57 -8.32 5.64
CA PHE A 57 -6.29 -8.50 6.90
C PHE A 57 -5.61 -9.55 7.80
N ASP A 58 -5.23 -10.71 7.26
CA ASP A 58 -4.52 -11.75 8.02
C ASP A 58 -3.17 -11.27 8.59
N MET A 59 -2.50 -10.32 7.93
CA MET A 59 -1.23 -9.73 8.41
C MET A 59 -1.41 -8.73 9.55
N ILE A 60 -2.59 -8.12 9.68
CA ILE A 60 -2.82 -7.01 10.62
C ILE A 60 -3.89 -7.31 11.68
N LYS A 61 -4.64 -8.41 11.54
CA LYS A 61 -5.77 -8.75 12.42
C LYS A 61 -5.43 -8.83 13.91
N ASP A 62 -4.20 -9.17 14.24
CA ASP A 62 -3.75 -9.30 15.63
C ASP A 62 -3.09 -8.01 16.17
N LEU A 63 -3.01 -6.96 15.34
CA LEU A 63 -2.54 -5.66 15.77
C LEU A 63 -3.67 -4.85 16.42
N ASP A 64 -3.29 -4.00 17.37
CA ASP A 64 -4.17 -2.98 17.94
C ASP A 64 -4.18 -1.73 17.04
N VAL A 65 -4.97 -1.82 15.95
CA VAL A 65 -5.11 -0.75 14.95
C VAL A 65 -6.57 -0.48 14.64
N THR A 66 -6.91 0.78 14.39
CA THR A 66 -8.28 1.23 14.10
C THR A 66 -8.50 1.47 12.61
N ALA A 67 -7.43 1.78 11.86
CA ALA A 67 -7.55 2.06 10.43
C ALA A 67 -6.30 1.68 9.63
N LEU A 68 -6.47 1.61 8.30
CA LEU A 68 -5.36 1.41 7.36
C LEU A 68 -5.60 2.30 6.12
N GLY A 69 -4.52 2.76 5.52
CA GLY A 69 -4.61 3.61 4.31
C GLY A 69 -3.24 4.08 3.84
N GLY A 70 -3.20 4.86 2.77
CA GLY A 70 -1.96 5.32 2.19
C GLY A 70 -2.16 6.34 1.09
N LEU A 71 -1.10 6.61 0.31
CA LEU A 71 -1.14 7.63 -0.73
C LEU A 71 -2.03 7.19 -1.91
N THR A 72 -2.95 8.08 -2.27
CA THR A 72 -3.87 7.85 -3.39
C THR A 72 -3.07 7.79 -4.72
N MET A 73 -3.41 6.94 -5.69
CA MET A 73 -4.49 5.94 -5.79
C MET A 73 -4.02 4.51 -5.54
N GLY A 74 -2.70 4.25 -5.42
CA GLY A 74 -2.15 2.89 -5.32
C GLY A 74 -2.64 2.14 -4.07
N ALA A 75 -2.67 2.83 -2.94
CA ALA A 75 -3.09 2.29 -1.66
C ALA A 75 -4.61 2.10 -1.53
N ASP A 76 -5.42 2.92 -2.21
CA ASP A 76 -6.87 2.99 -1.97
C ASP A 76 -7.59 1.66 -2.19
N PRO A 77 -7.44 0.93 -3.33
CA PRO A 77 -8.11 -0.35 -3.53
C PRO A 77 -7.73 -1.40 -2.48
N ILE A 78 -6.47 -1.39 -2.04
CA ILE A 78 -5.94 -2.32 -1.03
C ILE A 78 -6.58 -2.03 0.32
N ALA A 79 -6.60 -0.76 0.74
CA ALA A 79 -7.17 -0.33 2.00
C ALA A 79 -8.68 -0.60 2.07
N HIS A 80 -9.43 -0.24 1.02
CA HIS A 80 -10.88 -0.48 0.96
C HIS A 80 -11.23 -1.96 0.98
N ALA A 81 -10.52 -2.79 0.21
CA ALA A 81 -10.73 -4.24 0.21
C ALA A 81 -10.46 -4.84 1.60
N THR A 82 -9.36 -4.45 2.24
CA THR A 82 -8.99 -4.93 3.58
C THR A 82 -10.02 -4.50 4.62
N SER A 83 -10.48 -3.25 4.58
CA SER A 83 -11.51 -2.72 5.47
C SER A 83 -12.82 -3.52 5.34
N MET A 84 -13.27 -3.79 4.10
CA MET A 84 -14.47 -4.58 3.85
C MET A 84 -14.33 -6.03 4.37
N ILE A 85 -13.20 -6.68 4.12
CA ILE A 85 -12.91 -8.02 4.66
C ILE A 85 -12.87 -8.01 6.19
N SER A 86 -12.28 -6.99 6.80
CA SER A 86 -12.19 -6.87 8.26
C SER A 86 -13.57 -6.82 8.91
N PHE A 87 -14.51 -6.07 8.32
CA PHE A 87 -15.90 -6.04 8.77
C PHE A 87 -16.58 -7.40 8.65
N GLN A 88 -16.44 -8.09 7.51
CA GLN A 88 -17.00 -9.42 7.29
C GLN A 88 -16.45 -10.47 8.28
N LYS A 89 -15.22 -10.28 8.76
CA LYS A 89 -14.56 -11.14 9.74
C LYS A 89 -14.86 -10.76 11.20
N GLY A 90 -15.73 -9.77 11.44
CA GLY A 90 -16.13 -9.35 12.77
C GLY A 90 -15.07 -8.52 13.54
N LYS A 91 -14.04 -8.02 12.87
CA LYS A 91 -13.04 -7.12 13.43
C LYS A 91 -12.88 -5.88 12.55
N PRO A 92 -13.81 -4.89 12.63
CA PRO A 92 -13.82 -3.74 11.76
C PRO A 92 -12.54 -2.91 11.90
N ILE A 93 -11.89 -2.63 10.77
CA ILE A 93 -10.75 -1.71 10.64
C ILE A 93 -11.13 -0.72 9.54
N HIS A 94 -11.15 0.59 9.84
CA HIS A 94 -11.55 1.62 8.89
C HIS A 94 -10.51 1.81 7.79
N SER A 95 -10.90 2.38 6.65
CA SER A 95 -9.95 2.80 5.63
C SER A 95 -9.84 4.33 5.59
N PHE A 96 -8.64 4.82 5.28
CA PHE A 96 -8.40 6.23 4.98
C PHE A 96 -7.56 6.40 3.71
N CYS A 97 -7.64 7.59 3.11
CA CYS A 97 -6.86 7.96 1.94
C CYS A 97 -5.95 9.14 2.25
N VAL A 98 -4.75 9.15 1.69
CA VAL A 98 -3.83 10.29 1.74
C VAL A 98 -3.76 10.94 0.37
N ARG A 99 -4.21 12.19 0.26
CA ARG A 99 -4.18 12.96 -0.99
C ARG A 99 -2.75 13.41 -1.31
N LYS A 100 -2.42 13.44 -2.60
CA LYS A 100 -1.13 13.98 -3.08
C LYS A 100 -0.99 15.48 -2.79
N LYS A 101 -2.13 16.21 -2.81
CA LYS A 101 -2.19 17.66 -2.51
C LYS A 101 -3.30 17.93 -1.49
N PRO A 102 -3.15 18.94 -0.63
CA PRO A 102 -4.23 19.40 0.25
C PRO A 102 -5.48 19.82 -0.55
N LYS A 103 -6.64 19.88 0.12
CA LYS A 103 -7.84 20.50 -0.47
C LYS A 103 -7.67 22.01 -0.58
N ASP A 104 -8.03 22.55 -1.74
CA ASP A 104 -8.03 24.01 -1.96
C ASP A 104 -9.27 24.68 -1.36
N HIS A 105 -10.35 23.91 -1.05
CA HIS A 105 -11.64 24.41 -0.60
C HIS A 105 -12.23 23.56 0.54
N GLY A 106 -12.99 24.23 1.43
CA GLY A 106 -13.70 23.59 2.55
C GLY A 106 -13.13 23.91 3.93
N THR A 107 -13.86 23.51 4.98
CA THR A 107 -13.51 23.78 6.38
C THR A 107 -12.28 23.02 6.88
N ALA A 108 -11.86 21.96 6.17
CA ALA A 108 -10.69 21.14 6.48
C ALA A 108 -9.45 21.56 5.66
N LYS A 109 -9.07 22.84 5.69
CA LYS A 109 -8.06 23.44 4.80
C LYS A 109 -6.62 22.91 4.95
N ALA A 110 -6.30 22.07 5.92
CA ALA A 110 -4.91 21.72 6.22
C ALA A 110 -4.56 20.24 6.02
N HIS A 111 -5.53 19.34 5.93
CA HIS A 111 -5.23 17.92 5.99
C HIS A 111 -5.29 17.25 4.63
N ARG A 112 -4.30 16.38 4.39
CA ARG A 112 -4.24 15.50 3.22
C ARG A 112 -4.92 14.15 3.46
N VAL A 113 -5.34 13.89 4.70
CA VAL A 113 -5.93 12.62 5.14
C VAL A 113 -7.45 12.73 5.13
N GLU A 114 -8.13 11.71 4.56
CA GLU A 114 -9.58 11.63 4.47
C GLU A 114 -10.06 10.24 4.87
N GLY A 115 -11.10 10.18 5.69
CA GLY A 115 -11.71 8.95 6.19
C GLY A 115 -12.42 9.19 7.52
N ASP A 116 -13.02 8.14 8.06
CA ASP A 116 -13.58 8.13 9.41
C ASP A 116 -12.48 7.76 10.41
N ILE A 117 -11.58 8.73 10.66
CA ILE A 117 -10.41 8.59 11.54
C ILE A 117 -10.17 9.88 12.31
N HIS A 118 -9.50 9.76 13.46
CA HIS A 118 -9.29 10.86 14.40
C HIS A 118 -7.82 10.92 14.83
N PRO A 119 -7.32 12.10 15.23
CA PRO A 119 -6.01 12.22 15.89
C PRO A 119 -5.89 11.26 17.08
N GLY A 120 -4.76 10.56 17.15
CA GLY A 120 -4.53 9.53 18.17
C GLY A 120 -4.81 8.11 17.68
N ASP A 121 -5.52 7.93 16.55
CA ASP A 121 -5.79 6.61 15.99
C ASP A 121 -4.50 5.87 15.62
N LYS A 122 -4.48 4.57 15.91
CA LYS A 122 -3.38 3.67 15.54
C LYS A 122 -3.63 3.08 14.16
N VAL A 123 -2.70 3.29 13.24
CA VAL A 123 -2.93 2.97 11.83
C VAL A 123 -1.81 2.13 11.21
N VAL A 124 -2.18 1.41 10.15
CA VAL A 124 -1.25 0.78 9.20
C VAL A 124 -1.20 1.62 7.93
N VAL A 125 0.02 2.01 7.51
CA VAL A 125 0.20 2.66 6.22
C VAL A 125 0.38 1.60 5.13
N ILE A 126 -0.39 1.75 4.04
CA ILE A 126 -0.43 0.84 2.90
C ILE A 126 0.31 1.46 1.71
N GLU A 127 1.05 0.63 0.98
CA GLU A 127 1.67 0.97 -0.30
C GLU A 127 1.41 -0.16 -1.31
N ASP A 128 1.21 0.17 -2.59
CA ASP A 128 1.12 -0.84 -3.64
C ASP A 128 2.51 -1.30 -4.07
N VAL A 129 3.42 -0.38 -4.35
CA VAL A 129 4.79 -0.70 -4.80
C VAL A 129 5.83 0.21 -4.13
N ILE A 130 6.69 -0.36 -3.32
CA ILE A 130 7.87 0.33 -2.79
C ILE A 130 8.97 0.31 -3.87
N THR A 131 9.39 1.49 -4.34
CA THR A 131 10.57 1.69 -5.18
C THR A 131 11.69 2.33 -4.33
N THR A 132 11.72 3.65 -4.26
CA THR A 132 12.62 4.41 -3.39
C THR A 132 12.00 4.76 -2.05
N GLY A 133 10.71 4.50 -1.85
CA GLY A 133 9.95 4.82 -0.66
C GLY A 133 9.34 6.22 -0.62
N GLY A 134 9.52 7.03 -1.68
CA GLY A 134 9.07 8.43 -1.68
C GLY A 134 7.57 8.63 -1.50
N SER A 135 6.73 7.78 -2.10
CA SER A 135 5.26 7.80 -1.92
C SER A 135 4.89 7.47 -0.50
N THR A 136 5.46 6.40 0.04
CA THR A 136 5.24 5.98 1.42
C THR A 136 5.64 7.07 2.41
N MET A 137 6.81 7.72 2.22
CA MET A 137 7.25 8.83 3.07
C MET A 137 6.25 9.99 3.06
N GLN A 138 5.68 10.33 1.91
CA GLN A 138 4.62 11.35 1.83
C GLN A 138 3.34 10.94 2.58
N ALA A 139 3.00 9.65 2.58
CA ALA A 139 1.87 9.14 3.35
C ALA A 139 2.13 9.22 4.85
N LEU A 140 3.36 8.85 5.30
CA LEU A 140 3.79 8.97 6.69
C LEU A 140 3.73 10.44 7.16
N ASP A 141 4.30 11.37 6.38
CA ASP A 141 4.26 12.81 6.70
C ASP A 141 2.84 13.32 6.90
N ALA A 142 1.93 12.93 6.01
CA ALA A 142 0.54 13.37 6.09
C ALA A 142 -0.21 12.74 7.27
N ALA A 143 0.02 11.45 7.55
CA ALA A 143 -0.59 10.74 8.66
C ALA A 143 -0.13 11.31 10.01
N GLU A 144 1.17 11.56 10.17
CA GLU A 144 1.73 12.18 11.39
C GLU A 144 1.26 13.62 11.56
N ALA A 145 1.22 14.41 10.49
CA ALA A 145 0.71 15.78 10.52
C ALA A 145 -0.79 15.84 10.90
N PHE A 146 -1.55 14.78 10.60
CA PHE A 146 -2.93 14.63 11.04
C PHE A 146 -3.04 14.19 12.52
N GLY A 147 -1.97 13.67 13.10
CA GLY A 147 -1.93 13.17 14.47
C GLY A 147 -2.17 11.67 14.60
N LEU A 148 -2.00 10.88 13.54
CA LEU A 148 -2.13 9.43 13.59
C LEU A 148 -0.86 8.76 14.16
N ASN A 149 -1.05 7.65 14.86
CA ASN A 149 0.02 6.81 15.39
C ASN A 149 0.29 5.66 14.42
N ILE A 150 1.37 5.72 13.68
CA ILE A 150 1.73 4.72 12.68
C ILE A 150 2.36 3.52 13.36
N ILE A 151 1.68 2.35 13.29
CA ILE A 151 2.11 1.10 13.92
C ILE A 151 2.96 0.27 12.95
N LYS A 152 2.62 0.27 11.66
CA LYS A 152 3.25 -0.58 10.65
C LYS A 152 3.09 0.01 9.25
N VAL A 153 4.02 -0.32 8.38
CA VAL A 153 3.87 -0.16 6.93
C VAL A 153 3.71 -1.54 6.30
N VAL A 154 2.71 -1.72 5.46
CA VAL A 154 2.52 -2.94 4.67
C VAL A 154 2.48 -2.58 3.19
N ALA A 155 3.32 -3.23 2.38
CA ALA A 155 3.32 -3.06 0.94
C ALA A 155 3.01 -4.36 0.20
N LEU A 156 2.36 -4.23 -0.95
CA LEU A 156 2.08 -5.38 -1.80
C LEU A 156 3.36 -5.89 -2.46
N LEU A 157 4.20 -4.99 -2.99
CA LEU A 157 5.45 -5.34 -3.65
C LEU A 157 6.61 -4.41 -3.23
N ASP A 158 7.77 -5.01 -2.94
CA ASP A 158 9.05 -4.30 -2.85
C ASP A 158 9.87 -4.55 -4.12
N ARG A 159 10.29 -3.49 -4.80
CA ARG A 159 11.16 -3.57 -5.98
C ARG A 159 12.63 -3.80 -5.66
N GLU A 160 12.99 -3.87 -4.38
CA GLU A 160 14.36 -4.09 -3.91
C GLU A 160 15.34 -2.96 -4.37
N GLU A 161 14.81 -1.72 -4.47
CA GLU A 161 15.57 -0.51 -4.88
C GLU A 161 15.96 0.39 -3.70
N GLY A 162 15.99 -0.16 -2.48
CA GLY A 162 16.39 0.55 -1.26
C GLY A 162 15.28 1.31 -0.54
N GLY A 163 14.05 1.30 -1.08
CA GLY A 163 12.92 2.02 -0.50
C GLY A 163 12.50 1.49 0.85
N ARG A 164 12.50 0.16 1.02
CA ARG A 164 12.19 -0.47 2.30
C ARG A 164 13.12 0.02 3.40
N GLN A 165 14.43 -0.01 3.17
CA GLN A 165 15.44 0.46 4.13
C GLN A 165 15.27 1.94 4.47
N ASN A 166 14.82 2.77 3.52
CA ASN A 166 14.53 4.17 3.77
C ASN A 166 13.32 4.34 4.71
N ILE A 167 12.27 3.55 4.52
CA ILE A 167 11.07 3.58 5.36
C ILE A 167 11.39 3.05 6.76
N GLU A 168 12.18 1.99 6.88
CA GLU A 168 12.59 1.37 8.15
C GLU A 168 13.36 2.32 9.08
N LYS A 169 14.00 3.36 8.55
CA LYS A 169 14.61 4.44 9.35
C LYS A 169 13.58 5.24 10.16
N ARG A 170 12.31 5.20 9.77
CA ARG A 170 11.24 5.99 10.35
C ARG A 170 10.19 5.13 11.05
N VAL A 171 9.82 4.00 10.45
CA VAL A 171 8.86 3.03 11.00
C VAL A 171 9.54 1.67 11.04
N ALA A 172 9.80 1.15 12.24
CA ALA A 172 10.55 -0.08 12.42
C ALA A 172 9.84 -1.33 11.82
N ALA A 173 8.52 -1.34 11.79
CA ALA A 173 7.73 -2.46 11.28
C ALA A 173 7.33 -2.23 9.82
N VAL A 174 8.13 -2.71 8.89
CA VAL A 174 7.84 -2.71 7.44
C VAL A 174 7.74 -4.15 6.95
N GLU A 175 6.61 -4.51 6.36
CA GLU A 175 6.39 -5.84 5.81
C GLU A 175 5.90 -5.75 4.36
N THR A 176 6.40 -6.65 3.50
CA THR A 176 6.00 -6.73 2.09
C THR A 176 5.48 -8.12 1.77
N LEU A 177 4.44 -8.20 0.93
CA LEU A 177 3.89 -9.49 0.52
C LEU A 177 4.84 -10.20 -0.44
N TYR A 178 5.38 -9.43 -1.38
CA TYR A 178 6.27 -9.92 -2.44
C TYR A 178 7.46 -9.01 -2.64
N THR A 179 8.51 -9.58 -3.26
CA THR A 179 9.67 -8.84 -3.76
C THR A 179 9.77 -9.01 -5.27
N LEU A 180 10.46 -8.11 -5.98
CA LEU A 180 10.64 -8.18 -7.43
C LEU A 180 11.34 -9.48 -7.85
N SER A 181 12.28 -9.98 -7.07
CA SER A 181 12.99 -11.24 -7.30
C SER A 181 12.09 -12.48 -7.38
N GLN A 182 10.84 -12.42 -6.90
CA GLN A 182 9.87 -13.50 -7.04
C GLN A 182 9.13 -13.49 -8.40
N PHE A 183 9.34 -12.44 -9.19
CA PHE A 183 8.71 -12.28 -10.51
C PHE A 183 9.64 -12.67 -11.68
N THR A 184 10.94 -12.63 -11.44
CA THR A 184 12.04 -12.84 -12.42
C THR A 184 12.62 -14.24 -12.40
#